data_c774fd0f8295a3d4b5bb3ef32b8bec0c
#
_entry.id   c774fd0f8295a3d4b5bb3ef32b8bec0c
#
_cell.length_a   1.000
_cell.length_b   1.000
_cell.length_c   1.000
_cell.angle_alpha   90.00
_cell.angle_beta   90.00
_cell.angle_gamma   90.00
#
_symmetry.space_group_name_H-M   'P 1'
#
loop_
_entity.id
_entity.type
_entity.pdbx_description
1 polymer ?
#
loop_
_entity_poly.entity_id
_entity_poly.type
_entity_poly.pdbx_seq_one_letter_code
_entity_poly.pdbx_strand_id
1 'polypeptide(L)'
;MSVTSRYREAWEGFWREAPGEPGAVFWDAEPALTAGLHLALFEPHMAAAGLPVVDIGCGNGTQTRFLADRFPRVLGVDLSAAALDHARRADAAGQVDFRQLDAGERSETEQLHAEVGDMNVYMRGVLHQCEPADRQPLLDGIATLLGERGRAFVVELSEAARPVLMGLARSPAGPPPKLAPVFAHGIAPAEVVDAAVDAYVASAGLAIVAAGELPLTTTEFAADGTRIELPSRWLVLAAA
;
A
#
# COMPACT_ATOMS: atom_id res chain seq x y z
N MET A 1 -14.51 1.74 21.21
CA MET A 1 -13.96 1.23 19.92
C MET A 1 -12.51 1.64 19.87
N SER A 2 -11.60 0.73 19.53
CA SER A 2 -10.19 1.07 19.32
C SER A 2 -10.06 1.97 18.08
N VAL A 3 -8.97 2.74 17.97
CA VAL A 3 -8.70 3.61 16.82
C VAL A 3 -8.63 2.77 15.54
N THR A 4 -7.99 1.61 15.60
CA THR A 4 -7.87 0.63 14.52
C THR A 4 -9.24 0.17 14.01
N SER A 5 -10.24 -0.05 14.90
CA SER A 5 -11.57 -0.50 14.47
C SER A 5 -12.32 0.58 13.67
N ARG A 6 -12.22 1.85 14.07
CA ARG A 6 -12.85 2.97 13.35
C ARG A 6 -12.26 3.15 11.96
N TYR A 7 -10.96 2.99 11.81
CA TYR A 7 -10.26 3.14 10.55
C TYR A 7 -10.58 1.98 9.60
N ARG A 8 -10.65 0.77 10.12
CA ARG A 8 -11.11 -0.42 9.39
C ARG A 8 -12.55 -0.22 8.87
N GLU A 9 -13.47 0.30 9.72
CA GLU A 9 -14.84 0.59 9.31
C GLU A 9 -14.93 1.66 8.21
N ALA A 10 -14.08 2.70 8.26
CA ALA A 10 -14.03 3.74 7.24
C ALA A 10 -13.60 3.17 5.88
N TRP A 11 -12.54 2.34 5.85
CA TRP A 11 -12.09 1.67 4.63
C TRP A 11 -13.09 0.64 4.11
N GLU A 12 -13.70 -0.13 5.01
CA GLU A 12 -14.75 -1.08 4.63
C GLU A 12 -15.96 -0.37 4.02
N GLY A 13 -16.38 0.78 4.58
CA GLY A 13 -17.44 1.62 4.04
C GLY A 13 -17.08 2.17 2.66
N PHE A 14 -15.89 2.74 2.52
CA PHE A 14 -15.39 3.25 1.24
C PHE A 14 -15.40 2.18 0.15
N TRP A 15 -14.79 1.01 0.40
CA TRP A 15 -14.71 -0.06 -0.59
C TRP A 15 -16.07 -0.68 -0.93
N ARG A 16 -17.02 -0.68 0.00
CA ARG A 16 -18.40 -1.13 -0.27
C ARG A 16 -19.11 -0.24 -1.28
N GLU A 17 -18.80 1.06 -1.28
CA GLU A 17 -19.42 2.05 -2.18
C GLU A 17 -18.56 2.33 -3.42
N ALA A 18 -17.29 1.93 -3.43
CA ALA A 18 -16.38 2.18 -4.53
C ALA A 18 -16.87 1.48 -5.81
N PRO A 19 -16.74 2.14 -6.98
CA PRO A 19 -17.02 1.50 -8.26
C PRO A 19 -16.04 0.34 -8.52
N GLY A 20 -16.53 -0.68 -9.25
CA GLY A 20 -15.74 -1.88 -9.55
C GLY A 20 -14.84 -1.77 -10.77
N GLU A 21 -14.94 -0.69 -11.54
CA GLU A 21 -14.18 -0.51 -12.78
C GLU A 21 -12.70 -0.20 -12.49
N PRO A 22 -11.76 -0.69 -13.31
CA PRO A 22 -10.35 -0.32 -13.20
C PRO A 22 -10.14 1.20 -13.28
N GLY A 23 -9.30 1.72 -12.43
CA GLY A 23 -9.00 3.16 -12.39
C GLY A 23 -10.11 4.04 -11.81
N ALA A 24 -11.18 3.47 -11.26
CA ALA A 24 -12.27 4.23 -10.64
C ALA A 24 -11.87 4.87 -9.30
N VAL A 25 -10.84 4.37 -8.65
CA VAL A 25 -10.34 4.88 -7.36
C VAL A 25 -9.14 5.81 -7.59
N PHE A 26 -9.02 6.85 -6.79
CA PHE A 26 -8.02 7.92 -6.95
C PHE A 26 -6.57 7.42 -7.13
N TRP A 27 -6.17 6.41 -6.39
CA TRP A 27 -4.81 5.83 -6.43
C TRP A 27 -4.68 4.59 -7.31
N ASP A 28 -5.75 4.15 -7.99
CA ASP A 28 -5.78 2.94 -8.80
C ASP A 28 -5.29 3.18 -10.24
N ALA A 29 -4.10 3.77 -10.37
CA ALA A 29 -3.46 3.94 -11.65
C ALA A 29 -3.01 2.59 -12.23
N GLU A 30 -2.92 2.54 -13.54
CA GLU A 30 -2.50 1.35 -14.30
C GLU A 30 -1.12 0.83 -13.86
N PRO A 31 -0.90 -0.48 -13.81
CA PRO A 31 0.36 -1.06 -13.34
C PRO A 31 1.59 -0.59 -14.08
N ALA A 32 1.49 -0.26 -15.36
CA ALA A 32 2.61 0.27 -16.14
C ALA A 32 3.20 1.58 -15.56
N LEU A 33 2.36 2.38 -14.87
CA LEU A 33 2.74 3.64 -14.23
C LEU A 33 3.02 3.48 -12.73
N THR A 34 2.88 2.30 -12.18
CA THR A 34 2.98 2.01 -10.75
C THR A 34 3.86 0.79 -10.51
N ALA A 35 3.30 -0.39 -10.24
CA ALA A 35 4.06 -1.59 -9.91
C ALA A 35 5.11 -1.95 -10.97
N GLY A 36 4.88 -1.65 -12.24
CA GLY A 36 5.87 -1.86 -13.30
C GLY A 36 7.13 -1.02 -13.13
N LEU A 37 6.99 0.26 -12.75
CA LEU A 37 8.12 1.12 -12.43
C LEU A 37 8.78 0.72 -11.11
N HIS A 38 7.97 0.33 -10.12
CA HIS A 38 8.46 -0.10 -8.81
C HIS A 38 9.30 -1.37 -8.90
N LEU A 39 8.91 -2.34 -9.75
CA LEU A 39 9.67 -3.58 -9.92
C LEU A 39 11.09 -3.33 -10.43
N ALA A 40 11.29 -2.39 -11.34
CA ALA A 40 12.62 -2.02 -11.82
C ALA A 40 13.54 -1.50 -10.69
N LEU A 41 12.95 -0.91 -9.64
CA LEU A 41 13.67 -0.45 -8.45
C LEU A 41 13.83 -1.56 -7.39
N PHE A 42 12.90 -2.50 -7.33
CA PHE A 42 12.86 -3.54 -6.31
C PHE A 42 13.66 -4.80 -6.67
N GLU A 43 13.49 -5.30 -7.89
CA GLU A 43 14.10 -6.56 -8.35
C GLU A 43 15.63 -6.63 -8.14
N PRO A 44 16.42 -5.55 -8.33
CA PRO A 44 17.86 -5.60 -8.08
C PRO A 44 18.26 -5.89 -6.63
N HIS A 45 17.33 -5.70 -5.69
CA HIS A 45 17.56 -5.88 -4.26
C HIS A 45 16.95 -7.17 -3.69
N MET A 46 16.20 -7.91 -4.49
CA MET A 46 15.60 -9.18 -4.06
C MET A 46 16.68 -10.25 -3.88
N ALA A 47 16.90 -10.69 -2.63
CA ALA A 47 18.01 -11.57 -2.29
C ALA A 47 17.82 -13.01 -2.70
N ALA A 48 16.59 -13.49 -2.86
CA ALA A 48 16.28 -14.88 -3.15
C ALA A 48 15.23 -14.98 -4.26
N ALA A 49 15.61 -15.58 -5.39
CA ALA A 49 14.65 -15.94 -6.42
C ALA A 49 13.63 -16.96 -5.87
N GLY A 50 12.35 -16.71 -6.12
CA GLY A 50 11.29 -17.66 -5.81
C GLY A 50 10.61 -17.51 -4.45
N LEU A 51 10.96 -16.50 -3.63
CA LEU A 51 10.14 -16.19 -2.47
C LEU A 51 8.78 -15.66 -2.92
N PRO A 52 7.69 -16.03 -2.21
CA PRO A 52 6.38 -15.43 -2.43
C PRO A 52 6.43 -13.91 -2.25
N VAL A 53 5.50 -13.21 -2.89
CA VAL A 53 5.29 -11.78 -2.68
C VAL A 53 3.96 -11.58 -1.99
N VAL A 54 3.93 -10.79 -0.91
CA VAL A 54 2.71 -10.30 -0.29
C VAL A 54 2.54 -8.81 -0.58
N ASP A 55 1.38 -8.44 -1.12
CA ASP A 55 0.95 -7.06 -1.36
C ASP A 55 0.08 -6.61 -0.19
N ILE A 56 0.63 -5.75 0.68
CA ILE A 56 -0.05 -5.25 1.88
C ILE A 56 -0.87 -4.01 1.53
N GLY A 57 -2.16 -4.02 1.88
CA GLY A 57 -3.13 -3.00 1.50
C GLY A 57 -3.46 -3.07 0.01
N CYS A 58 -3.70 -4.28 -0.48
CA CYS A 58 -3.85 -4.57 -1.92
C CYS A 58 -5.10 -3.92 -2.56
N GLY A 59 -6.06 -3.46 -1.77
CA GLY A 59 -7.29 -2.84 -2.25
C GLY A 59 -8.05 -3.74 -3.24
N ASN A 60 -8.38 -3.22 -4.41
CA ASN A 60 -9.04 -3.95 -5.50
C ASN A 60 -8.12 -4.90 -6.28
N GLY A 61 -6.88 -5.08 -5.84
CA GLY A 61 -5.94 -6.05 -6.39
C GLY A 61 -5.34 -5.70 -7.76
N THR A 62 -5.45 -4.48 -8.25
CA THR A 62 -4.91 -4.08 -9.56
C THR A 62 -3.41 -4.31 -9.65
N GLN A 63 -2.65 -3.88 -8.64
CA GLN A 63 -1.20 -4.07 -8.61
C GLN A 63 -0.84 -5.53 -8.29
N THR A 64 -1.59 -6.16 -7.41
CA THR A 64 -1.39 -7.56 -7.00
C THR A 64 -1.46 -8.52 -8.18
N ARG A 65 -2.46 -8.37 -9.05
CA ARG A 65 -2.60 -9.20 -10.27
C ARG A 65 -1.42 -9.00 -11.23
N PHE A 66 -0.95 -7.76 -11.37
CA PHE A 66 0.25 -7.49 -12.17
C PHE A 66 1.49 -8.17 -11.59
N LEU A 67 1.63 -8.19 -10.26
CA LEU A 67 2.71 -8.91 -9.59
C LEU A 67 2.60 -10.43 -9.83
N ALA A 68 1.39 -10.98 -9.88
CA ALA A 68 1.16 -12.40 -10.14
C ALA A 68 1.61 -12.85 -11.53
N ASP A 69 1.69 -11.96 -12.51
CA ASP A 69 2.29 -12.25 -13.83
C ASP A 69 3.83 -12.37 -13.77
N ARG A 70 4.47 -11.98 -12.67
CA ARG A 70 5.94 -11.91 -12.52
C ARG A 70 6.50 -12.86 -11.48
N PHE A 71 5.73 -13.14 -10.43
CA PHE A 71 6.17 -13.96 -9.32
C PHE A 71 5.36 -15.26 -9.23
N PRO A 72 6.00 -16.37 -8.84
CA PRO A 72 5.36 -17.71 -8.87
C PRO A 72 4.24 -17.85 -7.84
N ARG A 73 4.25 -17.03 -6.80
CA ARG A 73 3.20 -16.99 -5.78
C ARG A 73 3.04 -15.56 -5.26
N VAL A 74 1.83 -15.04 -5.37
CA VAL A 74 1.47 -13.70 -4.88
C VAL A 74 0.26 -13.80 -3.97
N LEU A 75 0.33 -13.13 -2.83
CA LEU A 75 -0.77 -12.95 -1.90
C LEU A 75 -1.15 -11.47 -1.89
N GLY A 76 -2.45 -11.18 -1.93
CA GLY A 76 -2.97 -9.83 -1.68
C GLY A 76 -3.63 -9.81 -0.32
N VAL A 77 -3.23 -8.90 0.56
CA VAL A 77 -3.85 -8.77 1.89
C VAL A 77 -4.39 -7.36 2.11
N ASP A 78 -5.56 -7.27 2.70
CA ASP A 78 -6.22 -6.00 3.04
C ASP A 78 -7.07 -6.16 4.30
N LEU A 79 -7.26 -5.06 5.02
CA LEU A 79 -8.16 -4.98 6.18
C LEU A 79 -9.63 -5.10 5.78
N SER A 80 -9.98 -4.60 4.59
CA SER A 80 -11.35 -4.51 4.10
C SER A 80 -11.76 -5.76 3.35
N ALA A 81 -12.78 -6.44 3.83
CA ALA A 81 -13.41 -7.54 3.10
C ALA A 81 -14.02 -7.07 1.77
N ALA A 82 -14.61 -5.86 1.75
CA ALA A 82 -15.18 -5.29 0.53
C ALA A 82 -14.11 -5.01 -0.55
N ALA A 83 -12.91 -4.54 -0.15
CA ALA A 83 -11.77 -4.41 -1.06
C ALA A 83 -11.41 -5.75 -1.70
N LEU A 84 -11.27 -6.78 -0.87
CA LEU A 84 -10.95 -8.14 -1.33
C LEU A 84 -12.03 -8.76 -2.22
N ASP A 85 -13.28 -8.40 -2.00
CA ASP A 85 -14.38 -8.81 -2.90
C ASP A 85 -14.24 -8.17 -4.29
N HIS A 86 -13.80 -6.90 -4.38
CA HIS A 86 -13.43 -6.28 -5.65
C HIS A 86 -12.24 -7.01 -6.29
N ALA A 87 -11.18 -7.27 -5.51
CA ALA A 87 -9.98 -7.94 -5.98
C ALA A 87 -10.28 -9.34 -6.55
N ARG A 88 -11.05 -10.15 -5.82
CA ARG A 88 -11.45 -11.51 -6.24
C ARG A 88 -12.32 -11.50 -7.49
N ARG A 89 -13.28 -10.56 -7.59
CA ARG A 89 -14.09 -10.42 -8.81
C ARG A 89 -13.27 -10.06 -10.04
N ALA A 90 -12.23 -9.27 -9.87
CA ALA A 90 -11.35 -8.86 -10.96
C ALA A 90 -10.30 -9.93 -11.33
N ASP A 91 -10.00 -10.88 -10.44
CA ASP A 91 -9.12 -12.03 -10.66
C ASP A 91 -9.90 -13.25 -11.16
N ALA A 92 -10.47 -13.14 -12.36
CA ALA A 92 -11.30 -14.21 -12.94
C ALA A 92 -10.54 -15.53 -13.15
N ALA A 93 -9.22 -15.49 -13.22
CA ALA A 93 -8.37 -16.68 -13.39
C ALA A 93 -7.99 -17.33 -12.05
N GLY A 94 -8.25 -16.67 -10.91
CA GLY A 94 -7.91 -17.17 -9.57
C GLY A 94 -6.41 -17.33 -9.36
N GLN A 95 -5.62 -16.42 -9.88
CA GLN A 95 -4.15 -16.48 -9.83
C GLN A 95 -3.58 -15.97 -8.51
N VAL A 96 -4.36 -15.19 -7.75
CA VAL A 96 -3.93 -14.53 -6.52
C VAL A 96 -4.68 -15.09 -5.31
N ASP A 97 -3.95 -15.34 -4.24
CA ASP A 97 -4.52 -15.68 -2.94
C ASP A 97 -4.85 -14.39 -2.17
N PHE A 98 -6.12 -13.99 -2.17
CA PHE A 98 -6.59 -12.79 -1.48
C PHE A 98 -7.11 -13.12 -0.08
N ARG A 99 -6.48 -12.53 0.96
CA ARG A 99 -6.81 -12.80 2.37
C ARG A 99 -7.09 -11.52 3.14
N GLN A 100 -8.11 -11.53 3.98
CA GLN A 100 -8.30 -10.47 4.96
C GLN A 100 -7.25 -10.63 6.07
N LEU A 101 -6.44 -9.58 6.27
CA LEU A 101 -5.36 -9.59 7.25
C LEU A 101 -5.04 -8.16 7.69
N ASP A 102 -4.86 -7.99 8.98
CA ASP A 102 -4.29 -6.78 9.57
C ASP A 102 -2.78 -6.96 9.75
N ALA A 103 -1.99 -6.31 8.90
CA ALA A 103 -0.54 -6.41 8.98
C ALA A 103 0.08 -5.76 10.23
N GLY A 104 -0.70 -4.96 10.97
CA GLY A 104 -0.34 -4.46 12.29
C GLY A 104 -0.71 -5.40 13.44
N GLU A 105 -1.48 -6.47 13.16
CA GLU A 105 -1.83 -7.47 14.17
C GLU A 105 -0.81 -8.60 14.17
N ARG A 106 0.00 -8.63 15.22
CA ARG A 106 1.15 -9.54 15.33
C ARG A 106 0.77 -11.01 15.14
N SER A 107 -0.32 -11.44 15.74
CA SER A 107 -0.79 -12.83 15.66
C SER A 107 -1.13 -13.23 14.23
N GLU A 108 -1.70 -12.32 13.43
CA GLU A 108 -2.07 -12.59 12.05
C GLU A 108 -0.84 -12.68 11.14
N THR A 109 0.15 -11.81 11.35
CA THR A 109 1.42 -11.85 10.58
C THR A 109 2.30 -13.05 10.95
N GLU A 110 2.38 -13.41 12.24
CA GLU A 110 3.07 -14.63 12.70
C GLU A 110 2.41 -15.89 12.11
N GLN A 111 1.07 -15.96 12.10
CA GLN A 111 0.35 -17.08 11.50
C GLN A 111 0.60 -17.20 10.00
N LEU A 112 0.55 -16.07 9.26
CA LEU A 112 0.82 -16.07 7.83
C LEU A 112 2.27 -16.48 7.54
N HIS A 113 3.23 -15.97 8.30
CA HIS A 113 4.63 -16.35 8.14
C HIS A 113 4.88 -17.83 8.49
N ALA A 114 4.23 -18.36 9.52
CA ALA A 114 4.33 -19.79 9.86
C ALA A 114 3.77 -20.70 8.74
N GLU A 115 2.73 -20.25 8.01
CA GLU A 115 2.14 -20.99 6.90
C GLU A 115 2.98 -20.93 5.62
N VAL A 116 3.52 -19.75 5.30
CA VAL A 116 4.10 -19.45 3.98
C VAL A 116 5.63 -19.42 4.00
N GLY A 117 6.23 -19.10 5.14
CA GLY A 117 7.67 -18.84 5.31
C GLY A 117 8.03 -17.40 4.98
N ASP A 118 9.33 -17.15 4.80
CA ASP A 118 9.83 -15.83 4.41
C ASP A 118 9.25 -15.37 3.08
N MET A 119 8.85 -14.10 3.01
CA MET A 119 8.23 -13.50 1.83
C MET A 119 8.91 -12.19 1.46
N ASN A 120 8.80 -11.80 0.19
CA ASN A 120 8.98 -10.41 -0.17
C ASN A 120 7.67 -9.64 0.07
N VAL A 121 7.79 -8.39 0.48
CA VAL A 121 6.66 -7.51 0.74
C VAL A 121 6.64 -6.39 -0.30
N TYR A 122 5.47 -6.15 -0.88
CA TYR A 122 5.17 -4.94 -1.62
C TYR A 122 4.10 -4.16 -0.85
N MET A 123 4.30 -2.88 -0.62
CA MET A 123 3.34 -2.02 0.06
C MET A 123 3.37 -0.63 -0.55
N ARG A 124 2.18 -0.08 -0.86
CA ARG A 124 2.06 1.21 -1.50
C ARG A 124 0.95 2.05 -0.88
N GLY A 125 1.33 3.14 -0.21
CA GLY A 125 0.37 4.12 0.29
C GLY A 125 -0.47 3.63 1.46
N VAL A 126 0.12 2.86 2.39
CA VAL A 126 -0.57 2.31 3.55
C VAL A 126 -0.18 3.02 4.85
N LEU A 127 1.11 3.28 5.07
CA LEU A 127 1.60 3.81 6.34
C LEU A 127 1.02 5.20 6.68
N HIS A 128 0.89 6.08 5.68
CA HIS A 128 0.28 7.40 5.87
C HIS A 128 -1.22 7.33 6.16
N GLN A 129 -1.84 6.19 5.93
CA GLN A 129 -3.23 5.94 6.27
C GLN A 129 -3.40 5.41 7.69
N CYS A 130 -2.31 4.96 8.34
CA CYS A 130 -2.36 4.46 9.71
C CYS A 130 -2.36 5.60 10.72
N GLU A 131 -3.10 5.43 11.81
CA GLU A 131 -2.94 6.27 12.99
C GLU A 131 -1.51 6.12 13.53
N PRO A 132 -0.96 7.15 14.18
CA PRO A 132 0.43 7.11 14.68
C PRO A 132 0.76 5.88 15.53
N ALA A 133 -0.20 5.39 16.32
CA ALA A 133 -0.02 4.22 17.19
C ALA A 133 0.09 2.89 16.42
N ASP A 134 -0.47 2.83 15.21
CA ASP A 134 -0.53 1.59 14.41
C ASP A 134 0.66 1.46 13.44
N ARG A 135 1.47 2.51 13.28
CA ARG A 135 2.59 2.53 12.33
C ARG A 135 3.72 1.58 12.71
N GLN A 136 4.13 1.60 13.99
CA GLN A 136 5.16 0.66 14.46
C GLN A 136 4.70 -0.79 14.36
N PRO A 137 3.49 -1.17 14.83
CA PRO A 137 2.95 -2.51 14.62
C PRO A 137 2.97 -2.96 13.15
N LEU A 138 2.63 -2.07 12.19
CA LEU A 138 2.70 -2.39 10.78
C LEU A 138 4.13 -2.72 10.32
N LEU A 139 5.13 -1.92 10.73
CA LEU A 139 6.54 -2.20 10.38
C LEU A 139 7.05 -3.48 11.06
N ASP A 140 6.63 -3.76 12.29
CA ASP A 140 6.93 -5.01 13.00
C ASP A 140 6.34 -6.22 12.27
N GLY A 141 5.11 -6.08 11.75
CA GLY A 141 4.47 -7.08 10.91
C GLY A 141 5.20 -7.32 9.59
N ILE A 142 5.67 -6.25 8.93
CA ILE A 142 6.53 -6.37 7.75
C ILE A 142 7.80 -7.15 8.10
N ALA A 143 8.49 -6.81 9.20
CA ALA A 143 9.69 -7.52 9.64
C ALA A 143 9.43 -9.02 9.85
N THR A 144 8.29 -9.36 10.47
CA THR A 144 7.85 -10.76 10.66
C THR A 144 7.69 -11.48 9.32
N LEU A 145 7.03 -10.87 8.34
CA LEU A 145 6.78 -11.47 7.03
C LEU A 145 8.04 -11.63 6.19
N LEU A 146 9.00 -10.71 6.31
CA LEU A 146 10.29 -10.81 5.63
C LEU A 146 11.12 -12.01 6.13
N GLY A 147 11.05 -12.31 7.42
CA GLY A 147 11.98 -13.22 8.05
C GLY A 147 13.43 -12.78 7.81
N GLU A 148 14.32 -13.74 7.55
CA GLU A 148 15.74 -13.45 7.31
C GLU A 148 16.06 -13.16 5.83
N ARG A 149 15.25 -13.67 4.90
CA ARG A 149 15.57 -13.70 3.46
C ARG A 149 14.79 -12.71 2.62
N GLY A 150 13.62 -12.29 3.08
CA GLY A 150 12.74 -11.40 2.35
C GLY A 150 13.28 -9.98 2.21
N ARG A 151 12.67 -9.24 1.29
CA ARG A 151 12.86 -7.80 1.12
C ARG A 151 11.52 -7.12 1.01
N ALA A 152 11.39 -5.94 1.58
CA ALA A 152 10.20 -5.13 1.37
C ALA A 152 10.50 -3.98 0.41
N PHE A 153 9.54 -3.71 -0.49
CA PHE A 153 9.46 -2.47 -1.23
C PHE A 153 8.27 -1.67 -0.72
N VAL A 154 8.55 -0.52 -0.14
CA VAL A 154 7.55 0.36 0.48
C VAL A 154 7.55 1.68 -0.25
N VAL A 155 6.39 2.11 -0.73
CA VAL A 155 6.20 3.45 -1.32
C VAL A 155 5.18 4.22 -0.51
N GLU A 156 5.60 5.36 0.02
CA GLU A 156 4.76 6.19 0.88
C GLU A 156 4.79 7.66 0.45
N LEU A 157 3.72 8.37 0.75
CA LEU A 157 3.70 9.81 0.57
C LEU A 157 4.81 10.44 1.40
N SER A 158 5.61 11.29 0.78
CA SER A 158 6.57 12.13 1.50
C SER A 158 5.87 13.33 2.15
N GLU A 159 6.53 13.99 3.07
CA GLU A 159 6.02 15.23 3.68
C GLU A 159 5.70 16.32 2.64
N ALA A 160 6.35 16.29 1.47
CA ALA A 160 6.06 17.20 0.35
C ALA A 160 4.69 16.94 -0.32
N ALA A 161 4.03 15.81 -0.07
CA ALA A 161 2.69 15.55 -0.59
C ALA A 161 1.60 16.38 0.11
N ARG A 162 1.84 16.78 1.37
CA ARG A 162 0.85 17.53 2.17
C ARG A 162 0.36 18.81 1.50
N PRO A 163 1.23 19.75 1.04
CA PRO A 163 0.74 20.95 0.36
C PRO A 163 -0.03 20.65 -0.92
N VAL A 164 0.33 19.59 -1.66
CA VAL A 164 -0.41 19.16 -2.85
C VAL A 164 -1.83 18.70 -2.47
N LEU A 165 -1.95 17.78 -1.51
CA LEU A 165 -3.25 17.28 -1.03
C LEU A 165 -4.12 18.40 -0.44
N MET A 166 -3.52 19.32 0.32
CA MET A 166 -4.25 20.48 0.85
C MET A 166 -4.73 21.42 -0.25
N GLY A 167 -3.93 21.57 -1.33
CA GLY A 167 -4.33 22.34 -2.52
C GLY A 167 -5.53 21.69 -3.22
N LEU A 168 -5.50 20.37 -3.40
CA LEU A 168 -6.61 19.62 -4.00
C LEU A 168 -7.88 19.70 -3.16
N ALA A 169 -7.78 19.55 -1.83
CA ALA A 169 -8.92 19.63 -0.92
C ALA A 169 -9.57 21.01 -0.87
N ARG A 170 -8.78 22.08 -1.06
CA ARG A 170 -9.23 23.48 -1.02
C ARG A 170 -9.48 24.10 -2.39
N SER A 171 -9.45 23.30 -3.44
CA SER A 171 -9.73 23.80 -4.80
C SER A 171 -11.09 24.50 -4.86
N PRO A 172 -11.19 25.68 -5.48
CA PRO A 172 -12.48 26.37 -5.68
C PRO A 172 -13.52 25.54 -6.43
N ALA A 173 -13.06 24.58 -7.25
CA ALA A 173 -13.92 23.63 -7.97
C ALA A 173 -14.31 22.41 -7.10
N GLY A 174 -13.89 22.34 -5.85
CA GLY A 174 -13.99 21.18 -5.00
C GLY A 174 -12.83 20.19 -5.17
N PRO A 175 -12.75 19.15 -4.33
CA PRO A 175 -11.75 18.11 -4.49
C PRO A 175 -11.97 17.32 -5.79
N PRO A 176 -10.92 16.68 -6.34
CA PRO A 176 -11.06 15.77 -7.49
C PRO A 176 -12.18 14.73 -7.26
N PRO A 177 -12.97 14.39 -8.28
CA PRO A 177 -14.14 13.53 -8.13
C PRO A 177 -13.87 12.19 -7.43
N LYS A 178 -12.72 11.55 -7.71
CA LYS A 178 -12.36 10.27 -7.10
C LYS A 178 -11.74 10.41 -5.69
N LEU A 179 -11.35 11.63 -5.29
CA LEU A 179 -10.85 11.91 -3.94
C LEU A 179 -11.99 12.31 -2.99
N ALA A 180 -13.08 12.88 -3.51
CA ALA A 180 -14.22 13.30 -2.70
C ALA A 180 -14.85 12.17 -1.87
N PRO A 181 -15.07 10.94 -2.37
CA PRO A 181 -15.58 9.81 -1.58
C PRO A 181 -14.65 9.42 -0.42
N VAL A 182 -13.34 9.52 -0.60
CA VAL A 182 -12.35 9.23 0.45
C VAL A 182 -12.57 10.14 1.65
N PHE A 183 -12.73 11.44 1.41
CA PHE A 183 -13.03 12.41 2.47
C PHE A 183 -14.41 12.21 3.09
N ALA A 184 -15.41 11.80 2.30
CA ALA A 184 -16.76 11.54 2.80
C ALA A 184 -16.79 10.39 3.83
N HIS A 185 -15.89 9.41 3.71
CA HIS A 185 -15.71 8.33 4.69
C HIS A 185 -14.80 8.71 5.87
N GLY A 186 -14.38 9.99 5.97
CA GLY A 186 -13.49 10.45 7.03
C GLY A 186 -12.05 9.93 6.90
N ILE A 187 -11.69 9.41 5.74
CA ILE A 187 -10.33 8.97 5.44
C ILE A 187 -9.53 10.21 5.03
N ALA A 188 -8.54 10.53 5.81
CA ALA A 188 -7.60 11.60 5.51
C ALA A 188 -6.19 11.10 5.81
N PRO A 189 -5.22 11.35 4.91
CA PRO A 189 -3.84 10.95 5.18
C PRO A 189 -3.35 11.67 6.44
N ALA A 190 -2.87 10.90 7.40
CA ALA A 190 -2.20 11.45 8.55
C ALA A 190 -0.80 11.94 8.14
N GLU A 191 -0.34 13.01 8.77
CA GLU A 191 1.00 13.51 8.52
C GLU A 191 2.04 12.48 8.95
N VAL A 192 2.90 12.10 8.03
CA VAL A 192 4.06 11.25 8.28
C VAL A 192 5.29 12.03 7.86
N VAL A 193 6.14 12.35 8.81
CA VAL A 193 7.44 12.99 8.55
C VAL A 193 8.40 11.91 8.07
N ASP A 194 9.16 12.17 7.01
CA ASP A 194 10.06 11.17 6.40
C ASP A 194 11.05 10.58 7.41
N ALA A 195 11.61 11.39 8.30
CA ALA A 195 12.50 10.93 9.37
C ALA A 195 11.81 10.00 10.39
N ALA A 196 10.49 10.13 10.58
CA ALA A 196 9.74 9.23 11.45
C ALA A 196 9.57 7.85 10.81
N VAL A 197 9.44 7.77 9.48
CA VAL A 197 9.43 6.48 8.76
C VAL A 197 10.74 5.73 8.99
N ASP A 198 11.87 6.40 8.86
CA ASP A 198 13.20 5.81 9.09
C ASP A 198 13.34 5.30 10.55
N ALA A 199 12.78 6.03 11.52
CA ALA A 199 12.78 5.61 12.91
C ALA A 199 11.90 4.36 13.16
N TYR A 200 10.72 4.27 12.54
CA TYR A 200 9.89 3.07 12.61
C TYR A 200 10.58 1.85 12.00
N VAL A 201 11.22 2.03 10.84
CA VAL A 201 12.00 0.96 10.17
C VAL A 201 13.10 0.45 11.09
N ALA A 202 13.91 1.33 11.66
CA ALA A 202 15.00 0.96 12.58
C ALA A 202 14.46 0.28 13.85
N SER A 203 13.34 0.76 14.40
CA SER A 203 12.72 0.18 15.61
C SER A 203 12.15 -1.22 15.37
N ALA A 204 11.75 -1.53 14.12
CA ALA A 204 11.31 -2.87 13.71
C ALA A 204 12.48 -3.85 13.45
N GLY A 205 13.74 -3.44 13.67
CA GLY A 205 14.91 -4.26 13.36
C GLY A 205 15.15 -4.39 11.85
N LEU A 206 14.72 -3.41 11.07
CA LEU A 206 14.92 -3.37 9.63
C LEU A 206 15.99 -2.33 9.25
N ALA A 207 16.68 -2.59 8.15
CA ALA A 207 17.61 -1.66 7.53
C ALA A 207 17.07 -1.16 6.18
N ILE A 208 17.25 0.12 5.87
CA ILE A 208 17.01 0.67 4.54
C ILE A 208 18.22 0.36 3.67
N VAL A 209 18.08 -0.53 2.68
CA VAL A 209 19.17 -0.92 1.78
C VAL A 209 19.20 -0.11 0.49
N ALA A 210 18.09 0.48 0.12
CA ALA A 210 17.99 1.47 -0.98
C ALA A 210 16.79 2.39 -0.72
N ALA A 211 16.85 3.60 -1.22
CA ALA A 211 15.78 4.57 -1.13
C ALA A 211 15.86 5.59 -2.28
N GLY A 212 14.75 6.24 -2.57
CA GLY A 212 14.69 7.33 -3.53
C GLY A 212 13.31 7.96 -3.59
N GLU A 213 13.11 8.84 -4.54
CA GLU A 213 11.84 9.50 -4.79
C GLU A 213 11.24 8.99 -6.09
N LEU A 214 9.94 8.74 -6.09
CA LEU A 214 9.14 8.43 -7.27
C LEU A 214 7.71 8.86 -6.96
N PRO A 215 7.12 9.78 -7.73
CA PRO A 215 5.77 10.24 -7.47
C PRO A 215 4.76 9.09 -7.50
N LEU A 216 3.81 9.10 -6.58
CA LEU A 216 2.66 8.22 -6.61
C LEU A 216 1.67 8.74 -7.65
N THR A 217 1.54 8.01 -8.74
CA THR A 217 0.65 8.34 -9.85
C THR A 217 -0.81 8.10 -9.46
N THR A 218 -1.66 9.09 -9.73
CA THR A 218 -3.11 8.98 -9.50
C THR A 218 -3.88 8.78 -10.81
N THR A 219 -5.19 8.57 -10.70
CA THR A 219 -6.11 8.44 -11.84
C THR A 219 -6.80 9.76 -12.20
N GLU A 220 -6.44 10.85 -11.55
CA GLU A 220 -7.05 12.16 -11.73
C GLU A 220 -6.10 13.13 -12.45
N PHE A 221 -6.70 14.16 -13.04
CA PHE A 221 -6.01 15.17 -13.82
C PHE A 221 -6.37 16.57 -13.32
N ALA A 222 -5.40 17.48 -13.37
CA ALA A 222 -5.63 18.89 -13.14
C ALA A 222 -6.42 19.52 -14.31
N ALA A 223 -6.90 20.76 -14.13
CA ALA A 223 -7.69 21.47 -15.13
C ALA A 223 -6.95 21.70 -16.46
N ASP A 224 -5.62 21.70 -16.43
CA ASP A 224 -4.78 21.83 -17.64
C ASP A 224 -4.50 20.50 -18.33
N GLY A 225 -5.06 19.39 -17.85
CA GLY A 225 -4.87 18.04 -18.37
C GLY A 225 -3.61 17.33 -17.85
N THR A 226 -2.83 17.95 -16.95
CA THR A 226 -1.69 17.30 -16.30
C THR A 226 -2.18 16.27 -15.29
N ARG A 227 -1.63 15.07 -15.31
CA ARG A 227 -1.96 14.04 -14.31
C ARG A 227 -1.53 14.50 -12.92
N ILE A 228 -2.39 14.30 -11.95
CA ILE A 228 -2.07 14.59 -10.54
C ILE A 228 -1.14 13.49 -10.04
N GLU A 229 0.02 13.90 -9.59
CA GLU A 229 1.03 13.04 -8.96
C GLU A 229 1.31 13.53 -7.54
N LEU A 230 1.49 12.61 -6.62
CA LEU A 230 1.77 12.92 -5.23
C LEU A 230 3.23 12.65 -4.93
N PRO A 231 4.00 13.64 -4.43
CA PRO A 231 5.36 13.41 -3.96
C PRO A 231 5.44 12.23 -3.03
N SER A 232 6.30 11.27 -3.32
CA SER A 232 6.41 10.02 -2.59
C SER A 232 7.87 9.57 -2.52
N ARG A 233 8.17 8.82 -1.47
CA ARG A 233 9.46 8.18 -1.24
C ARG A 233 9.29 6.67 -1.31
N TRP A 234 10.22 5.99 -1.98
CA TRP A 234 10.31 4.53 -1.94
C TRP A 234 11.50 4.08 -1.11
N LEU A 235 11.33 2.94 -0.45
CA LEU A 235 12.33 2.30 0.38
C LEU A 235 12.41 0.82 0.02
N VAL A 236 13.61 0.27 -0.02
CA VAL A 236 13.83 -1.17 0.04
C VAL A 236 14.35 -1.52 1.42
N LEU A 237 13.67 -2.44 2.10
CA LEU A 237 13.96 -2.84 3.47
C LEU A 237 14.44 -4.29 3.51
N ALA A 238 15.35 -4.57 4.46
CA ALA A 238 15.84 -5.90 4.79
C ALA A 238 15.91 -6.07 6.31
N ALA A 239 15.99 -7.30 6.81
CA ALA A 239 16.42 -7.55 8.18
C ALA A 239 17.78 -6.91 8.42
N ALA A 240 17.97 -6.23 9.59
CA ALA A 240 19.19 -5.52 9.96
C ALA A 240 20.33 -6.47 10.36
#